data_2097fe13c7003d9bff4bcc0b11c5c90e
#
_entry.id   2097fe13c7003d9bff4bcc0b11c5c90e
#
_cell.length_a   1.000
_cell.length_b   1.000
_cell.length_c   1.000
_cell.angle_alpha   90.00
_cell.angle_beta   90.00
_cell.angle_gamma   90.00
#
_symmetry.space_group_name_H-M   'P 1'
#
loop_
_entity.id
_entity.type
_entity.pdbx_description
1 polymer ?
#
loop_
_entity_poly.entity_id
_entity_poly.type
_entity_poly.pdbx_seq_one_letter_code
_entity_poly.pdbx_strand_id
1 'polypeptide(L)'
;MRQGGHEVVAASPNSGVNTITGEGVKEAVAGAQAVIDLANSPSFEDKAVLEFFETAGRKLLPAESAAGVRHHVALSIVAIDRTDNGYFRAMVAQEKLIEASGIPYTIIRATQFLEFLGGIADSSADGNIVKISLGLFQPIASDDVAAIVADVALAAPRNGIVEIAGPERAPFNEIVARYLKAVGDPRRVVSDPEARYFGGRVDEYSLVPLGEARLGRIGLDEWLRRSQSKA
;
A
#
# COMPACT_ATOMS: atom_id res chain seq x y z
N MET A 1 4.88 -17.80 -1.03
CA MET A 1 4.09 -18.72 -0.20
C MET A 1 3.85 -20.06 -0.88
N ARG A 2 3.14 -20.19 -2.01
CA ARG A 2 2.91 -21.50 -2.71
C ARG A 2 4.22 -22.25 -3.00
N GLN A 3 5.26 -21.56 -3.47
CA GLN A 3 6.59 -22.14 -3.70
C GLN A 3 7.26 -22.68 -2.41
N GLY A 4 6.87 -22.15 -1.25
CA GLY A 4 7.30 -22.63 0.08
C GLY A 4 6.41 -23.74 0.65
N GLY A 5 5.51 -24.34 -0.14
CA GLY A 5 4.66 -25.44 0.29
C GLY A 5 3.40 -25.03 1.08
N HIS A 6 3.07 -23.74 1.14
CA HIS A 6 1.86 -23.26 1.81
C HIS A 6 0.66 -23.34 0.87
N GLU A 7 -0.48 -23.77 1.40
CA GLU A 7 -1.76 -23.65 0.71
C GLU A 7 -2.18 -22.18 0.71
N VAL A 8 -2.56 -21.66 -0.45
CA VAL A 8 -2.94 -20.24 -0.61
C VAL A 8 -4.23 -20.14 -1.40
N VAL A 9 -5.28 -19.63 -0.75
CA VAL A 9 -6.53 -19.25 -1.39
C VAL A 9 -6.42 -17.80 -1.86
N ALA A 10 -6.47 -17.57 -3.18
CA ALA A 10 -6.51 -16.22 -3.74
C ALA A 10 -7.98 -15.79 -3.85
N ALA A 11 -8.41 -14.95 -2.92
CA ALA A 11 -9.79 -14.49 -2.79
C ALA A 11 -9.96 -13.09 -3.44
N SER A 12 -10.97 -12.96 -4.28
CA SER A 12 -11.34 -11.68 -4.92
C SER A 12 -12.79 -11.77 -5.43
N PRO A 13 -13.45 -10.66 -5.79
CA PRO A 13 -14.76 -10.71 -6.42
C PRO A 13 -14.82 -11.61 -7.66
N ASN A 14 -13.73 -11.66 -8.44
CA ASN A 14 -13.66 -12.53 -9.63
C ASN A 14 -13.59 -14.03 -9.28
N SER A 15 -13.21 -14.39 -8.06
CA SER A 15 -13.20 -15.76 -7.55
C SER A 15 -14.41 -16.08 -6.65
N GLY A 16 -15.42 -15.20 -6.62
CA GLY A 16 -16.65 -15.39 -5.83
C GLY A 16 -16.51 -14.99 -4.36
N VAL A 17 -15.48 -14.21 -4.00
CA VAL A 17 -15.28 -13.72 -2.62
C VAL A 17 -15.37 -12.21 -2.60
N ASN A 18 -16.41 -11.67 -1.98
CA ASN A 18 -16.65 -10.23 -1.94
C ASN A 18 -16.84 -9.74 -0.50
N THR A 19 -15.88 -8.98 0.01
CA THR A 19 -15.91 -8.44 1.37
C THR A 19 -16.98 -7.35 1.56
N ILE A 20 -17.50 -6.75 0.49
CA ILE A 20 -18.57 -5.74 0.58
C ILE A 20 -19.92 -6.40 0.77
N THR A 21 -20.23 -7.45 0.01
CA THR A 21 -21.49 -8.20 0.16
C THR A 21 -21.44 -9.27 1.24
N GLY A 22 -20.24 -9.76 1.55
CA GLY A 22 -20.00 -10.90 2.43
C GLY A 22 -20.08 -12.25 1.73
N GLU A 23 -20.34 -12.29 0.41
CA GLU A 23 -20.42 -13.51 -0.39
C GLU A 23 -19.06 -14.23 -0.42
N GLY A 24 -19.07 -15.55 -0.18
CA GLY A 24 -17.90 -16.42 -0.21
C GLY A 24 -16.84 -16.14 0.89
N VAL A 25 -17.04 -15.14 1.75
CA VAL A 25 -16.04 -14.77 2.77
C VAL A 25 -15.85 -15.89 3.79
N LYS A 26 -16.93 -16.47 4.30
CA LYS A 26 -16.85 -17.54 5.32
C LYS A 26 -16.15 -18.79 4.78
N GLU A 27 -16.44 -19.15 3.55
CA GLU A 27 -15.84 -20.28 2.87
C GLU A 27 -14.34 -20.05 2.60
N ALA A 28 -13.98 -18.83 2.22
CA ALA A 28 -12.60 -18.46 1.93
C ALA A 28 -11.70 -18.48 3.17
N VAL A 29 -12.23 -18.09 4.34
CA VAL A 29 -11.44 -18.04 5.60
C VAL A 29 -11.51 -19.37 6.38
N ALA A 30 -12.35 -20.34 5.96
CA ALA A 30 -12.49 -21.62 6.65
C ALA A 30 -11.16 -22.39 6.65
N GLY A 31 -10.63 -22.69 7.84
CA GLY A 31 -9.35 -23.38 8.03
C GLY A 31 -8.10 -22.51 7.77
N ALA A 32 -8.26 -21.24 7.41
CA ALA A 32 -7.15 -20.34 7.23
C ALA A 32 -6.45 -20.04 8.57
N GLN A 33 -5.13 -20.10 8.57
CA GLN A 33 -4.32 -19.76 9.74
C GLN A 33 -3.98 -18.27 9.77
N ALA A 34 -3.77 -17.69 8.58
CA ALA A 34 -3.52 -16.26 8.39
C ALA A 34 -4.36 -15.75 7.22
N VAL A 35 -4.83 -14.53 7.34
CA VAL A 35 -5.49 -13.79 6.26
C VAL A 35 -4.62 -12.59 5.91
N ILE A 36 -4.38 -12.36 4.63
CA ILE A 36 -3.67 -11.20 4.10
C ILE A 36 -4.71 -10.33 3.39
N ASP A 37 -5.06 -9.22 4.01
CA ASP A 37 -5.98 -8.23 3.47
C ASP A 37 -5.23 -7.21 2.61
N LEU A 38 -5.41 -7.33 1.30
CA LEU A 38 -4.89 -6.42 0.28
C LEU A 38 -6.04 -5.72 -0.47
N ALA A 39 -7.26 -5.77 0.09
CA ALA A 39 -8.41 -5.15 -0.55
C ALA A 39 -8.22 -3.64 -0.69
N ASN A 40 -8.64 -3.10 -1.83
CA ASN A 40 -8.58 -1.67 -2.09
C ASN A 40 -9.87 -1.17 -2.72
N SER A 41 -10.24 0.07 -2.41
CA SER A 41 -11.43 0.71 -2.97
C SER A 41 -11.28 0.95 -4.47
N PRO A 42 -12.30 0.67 -5.27
CA PRO A 42 -12.31 1.03 -6.69
C PRO A 42 -12.52 2.53 -6.93
N SER A 43 -12.85 3.31 -5.89
CA SER A 43 -13.06 4.74 -5.92
C SER A 43 -12.06 5.46 -5.04
N PHE A 44 -11.71 6.69 -5.39
CA PHE A 44 -10.91 7.61 -4.58
C PHE A 44 -11.76 8.75 -3.98
N GLU A 45 -13.08 8.71 -4.12
CA GLU A 45 -13.97 9.67 -3.52
C GLU A 45 -14.09 9.41 -2.02
N ASP A 46 -13.88 10.43 -1.18
CA ASP A 46 -13.72 10.33 0.28
C ASP A 46 -14.76 9.45 0.97
N LYS A 47 -16.05 9.67 0.65
CA LYS A 47 -17.14 8.91 1.26
C LYS A 47 -17.14 7.46 0.81
N ALA A 48 -16.93 7.21 -0.49
CA ALA A 48 -16.95 5.87 -1.05
C ALA A 48 -15.76 5.02 -0.54
N VAL A 49 -14.59 5.63 -0.40
CA VAL A 49 -13.40 4.96 0.17
C VAL A 49 -13.63 4.58 1.62
N LEU A 50 -14.16 5.50 2.44
CA LEU A 50 -14.44 5.22 3.85
C LEU A 50 -15.48 4.10 3.99
N GLU A 51 -16.58 4.17 3.24
CA GLU A 51 -17.63 3.16 3.25
C GLU A 51 -17.10 1.78 2.83
N PHE A 52 -16.19 1.75 1.83
CA PHE A 52 -15.55 0.52 1.38
C PHE A 52 -14.78 -0.15 2.51
N PHE A 53 -13.81 0.54 3.12
CA PHE A 53 -12.95 -0.07 4.14
C PHE A 53 -13.72 -0.43 5.42
N GLU A 54 -14.67 0.41 5.85
CA GLU A 54 -15.52 0.06 7.00
C GLU A 54 -16.42 -1.14 6.73
N THR A 55 -17.03 -1.22 5.53
CA THR A 55 -17.92 -2.33 5.18
C THR A 55 -17.13 -3.63 5.04
N ALA A 56 -16.00 -3.60 4.34
CA ALA A 56 -15.12 -4.75 4.18
C ALA A 56 -14.64 -5.28 5.54
N GLY A 57 -14.12 -4.40 6.40
CA GLY A 57 -13.66 -4.78 7.73
C GLY A 57 -14.76 -5.38 8.61
N ARG A 58 -15.95 -4.78 8.61
CA ARG A 58 -17.13 -5.30 9.36
C ARG A 58 -17.64 -6.66 8.85
N LYS A 59 -17.32 -7.06 7.64
CA LYS A 59 -17.67 -8.38 7.08
C LYS A 59 -16.55 -9.40 7.28
N LEU A 60 -15.31 -9.00 7.01
CA LEU A 60 -14.16 -9.89 7.03
C LEU A 60 -13.76 -10.28 8.47
N LEU A 61 -13.54 -9.30 9.36
CA LEU A 61 -13.02 -9.56 10.70
C LEU A 61 -13.91 -10.48 11.56
N PRO A 62 -15.25 -10.36 11.58
CA PRO A 62 -16.08 -11.33 12.28
C PRO A 62 -16.02 -12.74 11.68
N ALA A 63 -15.88 -12.86 10.36
CA ALA A 63 -15.75 -14.17 9.70
C ALA A 63 -14.40 -14.82 10.06
N GLU A 64 -13.31 -14.06 10.10
CA GLU A 64 -12.00 -14.53 10.55
C GLU A 64 -12.03 -14.99 12.01
N SER A 65 -12.62 -14.20 12.88
CA SER A 65 -12.76 -14.54 14.31
C SER A 65 -13.54 -15.85 14.49
N ALA A 66 -14.66 -16.00 13.77
CA ALA A 66 -15.47 -17.23 13.81
C ALA A 66 -14.74 -18.47 13.24
N ALA A 67 -13.85 -18.26 12.27
CA ALA A 67 -13.03 -19.32 11.67
C ALA A 67 -11.78 -19.65 12.50
N GLY A 68 -11.47 -18.90 13.55
CA GLY A 68 -10.30 -19.09 14.39
C GLY A 68 -8.99 -18.68 13.70
N VAL A 69 -9.02 -17.68 12.82
CA VAL A 69 -7.84 -17.10 12.19
C VAL A 69 -6.90 -16.55 13.29
N ARG A 70 -5.63 -16.86 13.17
CA ARG A 70 -4.62 -16.55 14.19
C ARG A 70 -3.71 -15.38 13.83
N HIS A 71 -3.79 -14.89 12.61
CA HIS A 71 -3.00 -13.75 12.14
C HIS A 71 -3.73 -13.02 11.01
N HIS A 72 -4.19 -11.80 11.28
CA HIS A 72 -4.64 -10.87 10.27
C HIS A 72 -3.47 -9.97 9.84
N VAL A 73 -3.15 -9.94 8.56
CA VAL A 73 -2.11 -9.07 7.99
C VAL A 73 -2.77 -8.10 7.04
N ALA A 74 -2.66 -6.81 7.30
CA ALA A 74 -3.20 -5.76 6.42
C ALA A 74 -2.07 -4.93 5.81
N LEU A 75 -2.23 -4.56 4.55
CA LEU A 75 -1.37 -3.60 3.88
C LEU A 75 -1.96 -2.20 4.02
N SER A 76 -1.17 -1.28 4.54
CA SER A 76 -1.50 0.12 4.76
C SER A 76 -0.39 1.02 4.20
N ILE A 77 -0.40 2.30 4.52
CA ILE A 77 0.51 3.29 3.93
C ILE A 77 1.29 4.00 5.03
N VAL A 78 2.58 4.26 4.80
CA VAL A 78 3.40 5.10 5.67
C VAL A 78 2.82 6.51 5.74
N ALA A 79 2.77 7.07 6.94
CA ALA A 79 2.34 8.44 7.19
C ALA A 79 0.85 8.76 6.95
N ILE A 80 -0.02 7.77 6.90
CA ILE A 80 -1.47 8.01 6.75
C ILE A 80 -2.08 8.84 7.88
N ASP A 81 -1.46 8.84 9.03
CA ASP A 81 -1.84 9.60 10.23
C ASP A 81 -1.23 11.01 10.27
N ARG A 82 -0.39 11.36 9.30
CA ARG A 82 0.31 12.66 9.20
C ARG A 82 -0.11 13.49 7.98
N THR A 83 -0.86 12.90 7.06
CA THR A 83 -1.28 13.57 5.83
C THR A 83 -2.81 13.57 5.75
N ASP A 84 -3.42 14.74 5.64
CA ASP A 84 -4.87 14.88 5.59
C ASP A 84 -5.40 14.75 4.15
N ASN A 85 -5.89 13.56 3.83
CA ASN A 85 -6.74 13.32 2.67
C ASN A 85 -7.78 12.23 2.96
N GLY A 86 -8.84 12.15 2.18
CA GLY A 86 -9.96 11.24 2.44
C GLY A 86 -9.58 9.78 2.39
N TYR A 87 -8.72 9.40 1.45
CA TYR A 87 -8.23 8.04 1.33
C TYR A 87 -7.44 7.61 2.58
N PHE A 88 -6.54 8.47 3.09
CA PHE A 88 -5.75 8.17 4.28
C PHE A 88 -6.62 8.07 5.54
N ARG A 89 -7.63 8.96 5.68
CA ARG A 89 -8.61 8.85 6.78
C ARG A 89 -9.35 7.51 6.76
N ALA A 90 -9.71 7.02 5.57
CA ALA A 90 -10.36 5.72 5.40
C ALA A 90 -9.43 4.55 5.78
N MET A 91 -8.15 4.62 5.41
CA MET A 91 -7.14 3.63 5.82
C MET A 91 -6.92 3.63 7.34
N VAL A 92 -6.89 4.80 7.99
CA VAL A 92 -6.85 4.88 9.47
C VAL A 92 -8.08 4.25 10.11
N ALA A 93 -9.27 4.40 9.51
CA ALA A 93 -10.48 3.74 9.99
C ALA A 93 -10.38 2.21 9.88
N GLN A 94 -9.81 1.67 8.79
CA GLN A 94 -9.52 0.25 8.64
C GLN A 94 -8.56 -0.25 9.73
N GLU A 95 -7.44 0.44 9.95
CA GLU A 95 -6.48 0.08 11.01
C GLU A 95 -7.16 -0.01 12.39
N LYS A 96 -8.00 0.96 12.74
CA LYS A 96 -8.74 0.96 14.01
C LYS A 96 -9.72 -0.21 14.13
N LEU A 97 -10.37 -0.63 13.05
CA LEU A 97 -11.23 -1.81 13.05
C LEU A 97 -10.42 -3.09 13.30
N ILE A 98 -9.25 -3.20 12.70
CA ILE A 98 -8.34 -4.34 12.89
C ILE A 98 -7.87 -4.39 14.34
N GLU A 99 -7.39 -3.28 14.88
CA GLU A 99 -6.95 -3.16 16.29
C GLU A 99 -8.05 -3.54 17.29
N ALA A 100 -9.29 -3.15 17.01
CA ALA A 100 -10.43 -3.45 17.86
C ALA A 100 -11.02 -4.86 17.69
N SER A 101 -10.57 -5.63 16.70
CA SER A 101 -11.17 -6.94 16.34
C SER A 101 -10.91 -8.05 17.34
N GLY A 102 -9.86 -7.92 18.15
CA GLY A 102 -9.38 -8.99 19.04
C GLY A 102 -8.64 -10.12 18.34
N ILE A 103 -8.49 -10.10 17.00
CA ILE A 103 -7.69 -11.05 16.24
C ILE A 103 -6.23 -10.62 16.34
N PRO A 104 -5.27 -11.54 16.58
CA PRO A 104 -3.85 -11.20 16.49
C PRO A 104 -3.51 -10.65 15.09
N TYR A 105 -2.80 -9.53 15.02
CA TYR A 105 -2.60 -8.83 13.74
C TYR A 105 -1.21 -8.28 13.53
N THR A 106 -0.90 -7.94 12.28
CA THR A 106 0.21 -7.08 11.89
C THR A 106 -0.23 -6.15 10.76
N ILE A 107 -0.16 -4.85 10.98
CA ILE A 107 -0.41 -3.84 9.96
C ILE A 107 0.93 -3.48 9.32
N ILE A 108 1.04 -3.63 8.02
CA ILE A 108 2.23 -3.28 7.25
C ILE A 108 1.96 -1.92 6.59
N ARG A 109 2.62 -0.87 7.07
CA ARG A 109 2.59 0.43 6.40
C ARG A 109 3.74 0.49 5.39
N ALA A 110 3.41 0.48 4.11
CA ALA A 110 4.37 0.59 3.02
C ALA A 110 4.51 2.04 2.54
N THR A 111 5.70 2.42 2.10
CA THR A 111 5.86 3.63 1.29
C THR A 111 5.24 3.42 -0.10
N GLN A 112 5.14 4.47 -0.88
CA GLN A 112 4.53 4.43 -2.21
C GLN A 112 5.28 3.46 -3.12
N PHE A 113 4.55 2.79 -4.01
CA PHE A 113 5.17 1.81 -4.89
C PHE A 113 5.83 2.47 -6.09
N LEU A 114 6.95 1.91 -6.55
CA LEU A 114 7.63 2.34 -7.78
C LEU A 114 6.69 2.28 -8.98
N GLU A 115 5.77 1.32 -8.99
CA GLU A 115 4.76 1.12 -10.02
C GLU A 115 3.79 2.30 -10.18
N PHE A 116 3.67 3.16 -9.18
CA PHE A 116 2.81 4.35 -9.24
C PHE A 116 3.51 5.61 -9.76
N LEU A 117 4.81 5.57 -10.06
CA LEU A 117 5.56 6.75 -10.51
C LEU A 117 4.94 7.41 -11.75
N GLY A 118 4.46 6.60 -12.71
CA GLY A 118 3.74 7.12 -13.88
C GLY A 118 2.46 7.87 -13.51
N GLY A 119 1.61 7.24 -12.68
CA GLY A 119 0.38 7.87 -12.21
C GLY A 119 0.62 9.12 -11.34
N ILE A 120 1.69 9.14 -10.55
CA ILE A 120 2.12 10.33 -9.80
C ILE A 120 2.49 11.46 -10.76
N ALA A 121 3.30 11.17 -11.78
CA ALA A 121 3.69 12.16 -12.78
C ALA A 121 2.47 12.71 -13.54
N ASP A 122 1.54 11.84 -13.91
CA ASP A 122 0.33 12.21 -14.64
C ASP A 122 -0.62 13.07 -13.80
N SER A 123 -0.84 12.70 -12.54
CA SER A 123 -1.69 13.47 -11.62
C SER A 123 -1.12 14.84 -11.25
N SER A 124 0.18 15.02 -11.42
CA SER A 124 0.93 16.25 -11.09
C SER A 124 1.25 17.09 -12.32
N ALA A 125 0.76 16.70 -13.51
CA ALA A 125 1.09 17.33 -14.78
C ALA A 125 0.23 18.58 -15.05
N ASP A 126 0.92 19.62 -15.55
CA ASP A 126 0.32 20.83 -16.10
C ASP A 126 1.02 21.09 -17.46
N GLY A 127 0.42 20.57 -18.53
CA GLY A 127 1.04 20.53 -19.85
C GLY A 127 2.35 19.73 -19.86
N ASN A 128 3.45 20.36 -20.25
CA ASN A 128 4.79 19.74 -20.28
C ASN A 128 5.57 19.87 -18.97
N ILE A 129 4.91 20.26 -17.89
CA ILE A 129 5.53 20.43 -16.57
C ILE A 129 4.86 19.49 -15.58
N VAL A 130 5.66 18.75 -14.81
CA VAL A 130 5.22 17.92 -13.69
C VAL A 130 5.63 18.65 -12.40
N LYS A 131 4.63 19.14 -11.65
CA LYS A 131 4.82 19.91 -10.40
C LYS A 131 4.85 18.94 -9.23
N ILE A 132 6.01 18.80 -8.60
CA ILE A 132 6.22 17.90 -7.47
C ILE A 132 6.47 18.71 -6.19
N SER A 133 5.79 18.33 -5.12
CA SER A 133 5.98 18.92 -3.80
C SER A 133 7.42 18.76 -3.30
N LEU A 134 7.84 19.65 -2.44
CA LEU A 134 9.10 19.53 -1.72
C LEU A 134 8.98 18.39 -0.70
N GLY A 135 10.05 17.65 -0.50
CA GLY A 135 10.11 16.58 0.50
C GLY A 135 10.88 15.37 0.03
N LEU A 136 11.02 14.44 0.97
CA LEU A 136 11.67 13.18 0.73
C LEU A 136 10.67 12.13 0.23
N PHE A 137 11.17 11.23 -0.60
CA PHE A 137 10.43 10.12 -1.17
C PHE A 137 11.27 8.85 -1.09
N GLN A 138 10.65 7.72 -0.76
CA GLN A 138 11.37 6.46 -0.55
C GLN A 138 10.55 5.30 -1.11
N PRO A 139 10.27 5.28 -2.43
CA PRO A 139 9.36 4.32 -3.02
C PRO A 139 9.90 2.90 -2.96
N ILE A 140 9.01 1.92 -2.79
CA ILE A 140 9.31 0.50 -2.70
C ILE A 140 8.77 -0.25 -3.92
N ALA A 141 9.47 -1.28 -4.39
CA ALA A 141 8.98 -2.15 -5.45
C ALA A 141 7.88 -3.09 -4.93
N SER A 142 6.84 -3.33 -5.71
CA SER A 142 5.76 -4.26 -5.34
C SER A 142 6.25 -5.69 -5.11
N ASP A 143 7.30 -6.14 -5.81
CA ASP A 143 7.95 -7.43 -5.59
C ASP A 143 8.54 -7.54 -4.18
N ASP A 144 9.18 -6.46 -3.67
CA ASP A 144 9.70 -6.42 -2.29
C ASP A 144 8.55 -6.41 -1.26
N VAL A 145 7.47 -5.65 -1.53
CA VAL A 145 6.28 -5.66 -0.68
C VAL A 145 5.69 -7.06 -0.60
N ALA A 146 5.51 -7.75 -1.72
CA ALA A 146 4.97 -9.10 -1.77
C ALA A 146 5.84 -10.10 -0.96
N ALA A 147 7.18 -9.98 -1.07
CA ALA A 147 8.10 -10.81 -0.30
C ALA A 147 7.99 -10.53 1.20
N ILE A 148 7.96 -9.26 1.60
CA ILE A 148 7.87 -8.86 3.01
C ILE A 148 6.52 -9.25 3.61
N VAL A 149 5.42 -9.04 2.88
CA VAL A 149 4.07 -9.47 3.31
C VAL A 149 4.01 -10.98 3.52
N ALA A 150 4.61 -11.77 2.63
CA ALA A 150 4.69 -13.22 2.77
C ALA A 150 5.46 -13.63 4.03
N ASP A 151 6.62 -13.01 4.27
CA ASP A 151 7.43 -13.26 5.48
C ASP A 151 6.66 -12.92 6.76
N VAL A 152 5.98 -11.76 6.77
CA VAL A 152 5.18 -11.30 7.92
C VAL A 152 4.01 -12.26 8.19
N ALA A 153 3.31 -12.70 7.16
CA ALA A 153 2.18 -13.61 7.31
C ALA A 153 2.57 -14.99 7.87
N LEU A 154 3.83 -15.39 7.68
CA LEU A 154 4.39 -16.64 8.20
C LEU A 154 5.04 -16.49 9.59
N ALA A 155 5.27 -15.27 10.04
CA ALA A 155 5.84 -14.98 11.35
C ALA A 155 4.75 -14.90 12.43
N ALA A 156 5.16 -14.76 13.68
CA ALA A 156 4.23 -14.47 14.77
C ALA A 156 3.63 -13.06 14.63
N PRO A 157 2.33 -12.88 14.96
CA PRO A 157 1.69 -11.57 14.96
C PRO A 157 2.43 -10.55 15.84
N ARG A 158 2.58 -9.33 15.34
CA ARG A 158 3.22 -8.23 16.08
C ARG A 158 2.25 -7.51 17.02
N ASN A 159 0.94 -7.62 16.77
CA ASN A 159 -0.10 -6.82 17.39
C ASN A 159 0.25 -5.32 17.35
N GLY A 160 0.62 -4.86 16.17
CA GLY A 160 1.11 -3.50 15.95
C GLY A 160 1.49 -3.27 14.48
N ILE A 161 2.12 -2.13 14.25
CA ILE A 161 2.51 -1.65 12.93
C ILE A 161 3.97 -2.02 12.64
N VAL A 162 4.23 -2.37 11.38
CA VAL A 162 5.57 -2.53 10.80
C VAL A 162 5.66 -1.60 9.59
N GLU A 163 6.59 -0.67 9.58
CA GLU A 163 6.83 0.17 8.40
C GLU A 163 7.82 -0.52 7.45
N ILE A 164 7.54 -0.43 6.14
CA ILE A 164 8.40 -0.94 5.08
C ILE A 164 8.64 0.15 4.03
N ALA A 165 9.85 0.21 3.49
CA ALA A 165 10.24 1.24 2.54
C ALA A 165 11.23 0.71 1.50
N GLY A 166 11.35 1.40 0.37
CA GLY A 166 12.41 1.12 -0.58
C GLY A 166 13.80 1.42 -0.02
N PRO A 167 14.85 0.90 -0.66
CA PRO A 167 16.23 1.06 -0.19
C PRO A 167 16.77 2.47 -0.38
N GLU A 168 16.16 3.26 -1.27
CA GLU A 168 16.63 4.58 -1.67
C GLU A 168 15.67 5.67 -1.17
N ARG A 169 16.18 6.58 -0.34
CA ARG A 169 15.49 7.80 0.09
C ARG A 169 16.17 9.00 -0.59
N ALA A 170 15.40 9.75 -1.37
CA ALA A 170 15.91 10.91 -2.11
C ALA A 170 14.82 12.00 -2.23
N PRO A 171 15.16 13.23 -2.69
CA PRO A 171 14.17 14.24 -3.01
C PRO A 171 13.11 13.74 -4.00
N PHE A 172 11.84 14.05 -3.74
CA PHE A 172 10.72 13.52 -4.52
C PHE A 172 10.82 13.91 -6.01
N ASN A 173 11.14 15.17 -6.29
CA ASN A 173 11.34 15.65 -7.65
C ASN A 173 12.49 14.92 -8.38
N GLU A 174 13.53 14.52 -7.68
CA GLU A 174 14.66 13.77 -8.26
C GLU A 174 14.23 12.38 -8.70
N ILE A 175 13.53 11.62 -7.83
CA ILE A 175 13.02 10.28 -8.15
C ILE A 175 12.11 10.33 -9.37
N VAL A 176 11.16 11.29 -9.43
CA VAL A 176 10.24 11.44 -10.56
C VAL A 176 10.98 11.84 -11.83
N ALA A 177 11.96 12.76 -11.75
CA ALA A 177 12.74 13.17 -12.91
C ALA A 177 13.58 12.03 -13.50
N ARG A 178 14.19 11.21 -12.64
CA ARG A 178 14.92 9.99 -13.07
C ARG A 178 14.00 8.99 -13.76
N TYR A 179 12.81 8.79 -13.20
CA TYR A 179 11.81 7.93 -13.80
C TYR A 179 11.40 8.41 -15.20
N LEU A 180 10.97 9.69 -15.34
CA LEU A 180 10.55 10.26 -16.63
C LEU A 180 11.65 10.15 -17.69
N LYS A 181 12.88 10.46 -17.31
CA LYS A 181 14.04 10.31 -18.20
C LYS A 181 14.22 8.87 -18.68
N ALA A 182 14.08 7.90 -17.80
CA ALA A 182 14.28 6.48 -18.09
C ALA A 182 13.19 5.90 -19.01
N VAL A 183 11.95 6.40 -18.93
CA VAL A 183 10.84 5.98 -19.80
C VAL A 183 10.73 6.82 -21.08
N GLY A 184 11.62 7.78 -21.30
CA GLY A 184 11.61 8.65 -22.48
C GLY A 184 10.51 9.71 -22.49
N ASP A 185 9.96 10.05 -21.32
CA ASP A 185 8.93 11.09 -21.19
C ASP A 185 9.60 12.48 -21.24
N PRO A 186 9.18 13.36 -22.17
CA PRO A 186 9.82 14.66 -22.37
C PRO A 186 9.43 15.72 -21.34
N ARG A 187 8.45 15.45 -20.47
CA ARG A 187 7.97 16.40 -19.47
C ARG A 187 9.09 16.80 -18.49
N ARG A 188 9.09 18.06 -18.09
CA ARG A 188 10.05 18.60 -17.13
C ARG A 188 9.49 18.60 -15.72
N VAL A 189 10.22 18.00 -14.78
CA VAL A 189 9.87 18.06 -13.35
C VAL A 189 10.34 19.39 -12.75
N VAL A 190 9.46 20.03 -11.99
CA VAL A 190 9.77 21.21 -11.19
C VAL A 190 9.29 21.02 -9.75
N SER A 191 10.06 21.50 -8.81
CA SER A 191 9.65 21.55 -7.41
C SER A 191 8.68 22.71 -7.20
N ASP A 192 7.52 22.42 -6.58
CA ASP A 192 6.52 23.41 -6.25
C ASP A 192 6.05 23.20 -4.80
N PRO A 193 6.30 24.14 -3.88
CA PRO A 193 5.89 24.00 -2.48
C PRO A 193 4.37 23.94 -2.29
N GLU A 194 3.59 24.40 -3.27
CA GLU A 194 2.13 24.33 -3.25
C GLU A 194 1.56 23.07 -3.95
N ALA A 195 2.44 22.27 -4.60
CA ALA A 195 2.01 21.03 -5.21
C ALA A 195 1.46 20.06 -4.15
N ARG A 196 0.42 19.33 -4.53
CA ARG A 196 -0.28 18.40 -3.65
C ARG A 196 -0.04 16.96 -4.10
N TYR A 197 0.02 16.07 -3.14
CA TYR A 197 0.06 14.64 -3.40
C TYR A 197 -1.36 14.07 -3.30
N PHE A 198 -1.97 13.74 -4.44
CA PHE A 198 -3.38 13.30 -4.54
C PHE A 198 -4.33 14.16 -3.69
N GLY A 199 -4.20 15.50 -3.81
CA GLY A 199 -5.01 16.48 -3.10
C GLY A 199 -4.56 16.83 -1.68
N GLY A 200 -3.74 16.00 -1.05
CA GLY A 200 -3.18 16.24 0.30
C GLY A 200 -1.96 17.17 0.27
N ARG A 201 -1.78 17.99 1.29
CA ARG A 201 -0.52 18.68 1.53
C ARG A 201 0.51 17.69 2.06
N VAL A 202 1.73 17.79 1.58
CA VAL A 202 2.87 17.01 2.06
C VAL A 202 4.01 17.95 2.47
N ASP A 203 4.63 17.63 3.58
CA ASP A 203 5.85 18.26 4.06
C ASP A 203 7.09 17.42 3.73
N GLU A 204 8.23 17.80 4.28
CA GLU A 204 9.52 17.14 4.03
C GLU A 204 9.49 15.63 4.32
N TYR A 205 8.71 15.17 5.30
CA TYR A 205 8.71 13.79 5.80
C TYR A 205 7.38 13.06 5.63
N SER A 206 6.41 13.64 4.94
CA SER A 206 5.07 13.07 4.80
C SER A 206 5.01 11.75 4.03
N LEU A 207 6.03 11.43 3.22
CA LEU A 207 6.04 10.24 2.35
C LEU A 207 7.16 9.24 2.70
N VAL A 208 7.76 9.38 3.88
CA VAL A 208 8.86 8.53 4.34
C VAL A 208 8.67 8.08 5.79
N PRO A 209 9.20 6.93 6.20
CA PRO A 209 9.24 6.53 7.59
C PRO A 209 10.02 7.53 8.45
N LEU A 210 9.55 7.78 9.69
CA LEU A 210 10.28 8.58 10.68
C LEU A 210 11.18 7.75 11.60
N GLY A 211 10.90 6.46 11.71
CA GLY A 211 11.62 5.51 12.55
C GLY A 211 12.29 4.41 11.74
N GLU A 212 12.52 3.28 12.40
CA GLU A 212 12.99 2.07 11.73
C GLU A 212 11.94 1.54 10.75
N ALA A 213 12.39 1.23 9.53
CA ALA A 213 11.58 0.54 8.54
C ALA A 213 12.36 -0.66 8.00
N ARG A 214 11.64 -1.74 7.69
CA ARG A 214 12.24 -2.85 6.95
C ARG A 214 12.40 -2.42 5.49
N LEU A 215 13.63 -2.41 5.00
CA LEU A 215 13.93 -1.98 3.65
C LEU A 215 13.76 -3.10 2.63
N GLY A 216 13.17 -2.77 1.49
CA GLY A 216 13.23 -3.56 0.26
C GLY A 216 14.66 -3.61 -0.30
N ARG A 217 14.85 -4.36 -1.37
CA ARG A 217 16.15 -4.56 -2.02
C ARG A 217 16.23 -3.94 -3.40
N ILE A 218 15.06 -3.68 -4.02
CA ILE A 218 14.94 -3.21 -5.40
C ILE A 218 14.83 -1.69 -5.38
N GLY A 219 15.92 -1.01 -5.76
CA GLY A 219 15.92 0.44 -5.97
C GLY A 219 15.37 0.81 -7.35
N LEU A 220 15.21 2.12 -7.59
CA LEU A 220 14.62 2.66 -8.82
C LEU A 220 15.33 2.14 -10.10
N ASP A 221 16.64 2.18 -10.16
CA ASP A 221 17.40 1.82 -11.37
C ASP A 221 17.29 0.31 -11.67
N GLU A 222 17.27 -0.53 -10.64
CA GLU A 222 17.06 -1.96 -10.78
C GLU A 222 15.63 -2.27 -11.24
N TRP A 223 14.65 -1.61 -10.66
CA TRP A 223 13.25 -1.76 -11.03
C TRP A 223 13.01 -1.35 -12.49
N LEU A 224 13.57 -0.22 -12.95
CA LEU A 224 13.49 0.24 -14.32
C LEU A 224 14.09 -0.78 -15.31
N ARG A 225 15.26 -1.34 -14.99
CA ARG A 225 15.87 -2.39 -15.84
C ARG A 225 14.98 -3.62 -15.97
N ARG A 226 14.38 -4.08 -14.86
CA ARG A 226 13.46 -5.23 -14.85
C ARG A 226 12.18 -4.96 -15.64
N SER A 227 11.63 -3.75 -15.55
CA SER A 227 10.41 -3.35 -16.26
C SER A 227 10.63 -3.33 -17.78
N GLN A 228 11.79 -2.82 -18.24
CA GLN A 228 12.15 -2.81 -19.67
C GLN A 228 12.40 -4.21 -20.24
N SER A 229 12.80 -5.17 -19.41
CA SER A 229 13.03 -6.56 -19.84
C SER A 229 11.75 -7.37 -20.00
N LYS A 230 10.62 -6.88 -19.50
CA LYS A 230 9.30 -7.54 -19.55
C LYS A 230 8.38 -6.97 -20.66
N ALA A 231 8.76 -5.86 -21.30
CA ALA A 231 8.05 -5.22 -22.41
C ALA A 231 8.57 -5.72 -23.76
#